data_fc58625284de973aaea2d77cfbba653d
#
_entry.id   fc58625284de973aaea2d77cfbba653d
#
_cell.length_a   1.000
_cell.length_b   1.000
_cell.length_c   1.000
_cell.angle_alpha   90.00
_cell.angle_beta   90.00
_cell.angle_gamma   90.00
#
_symmetry.space_group_name_H-M   'P 1'
#
loop_
_entity.id
_entity.type
_entity.pdbx_description
1 polymer ?
#
loop_
_entity_poly.entity_id
_entity_poly.type
_entity_poly.pdbx_seq_one_letter_code
_entity_poly.pdbx_strand_id
1 'polypeptide(L)'
;MTSSIDLNSDVGESFGAYRIGADADVMRSITSANVACGFHGGDPGVMRETVRLAKNASVAVGAHPGFPDLVGFGRRELKATPREVEDLVLYQIGALAAIAASEGVPVSHVKAHGALYNMAARDR
;
A
#
# COMPACT_ATOMS: atom_id res chain seq x y z
N MET A 1 11.48 4.25 -31.64
CA MET A 1 10.94 3.46 -30.52
C MET A 1 11.51 3.95 -29.20
N THR A 2 10.67 4.35 -28.28
CA THR A 2 11.11 4.78 -26.95
C THR A 2 10.96 3.62 -25.97
N SER A 3 11.99 3.37 -25.19
CA SER A 3 11.92 2.43 -24.07
C SER A 3 11.39 3.14 -22.84
N SER A 4 10.58 2.44 -22.04
CA SER A 4 10.09 2.95 -20.77
C SER A 4 10.35 1.95 -19.65
N ILE A 5 10.46 2.44 -18.46
CA ILE A 5 10.66 1.63 -17.26
C ILE A 5 9.65 2.04 -16.21
N ASP A 6 9.12 1.07 -15.46
CA ASP A 6 8.27 1.31 -14.32
C ASP A 6 9.14 1.51 -13.07
N LEU A 7 9.01 2.67 -12.41
CA LEU A 7 9.61 2.95 -11.12
C LEU A 7 8.53 2.89 -10.06
N ASN A 8 8.71 2.01 -9.08
CA ASN A 8 7.71 1.68 -8.07
C ASN A 8 8.20 2.07 -6.67
N SER A 9 7.31 2.57 -5.82
CA SER A 9 7.65 2.92 -4.44
C SER A 9 6.48 2.63 -3.49
N ASP A 10 6.83 2.32 -2.25
CA ASP A 10 5.88 2.18 -1.15
C ASP A 10 5.60 3.56 -0.56
N VAL A 11 4.32 3.90 -0.41
CA VAL A 11 3.86 5.24 0.01
C VAL A 11 2.64 5.13 0.94
N GLY A 12 2.24 6.27 1.50
CA GLY A 12 1.04 6.35 2.31
C GLY A 12 1.17 5.63 3.65
N GLU A 13 2.38 5.54 4.19
CA GLU A 13 2.67 4.79 5.42
C GLU A 13 2.63 5.66 6.68
N SER A 14 2.35 6.94 6.55
CA SER A 14 2.08 7.83 7.69
C SER A 14 0.79 7.41 8.40
N PHE A 15 0.70 7.67 9.70
CA PHE A 15 -0.48 7.31 10.49
C PHE A 15 -0.78 8.40 11.51
N GLY A 16 -2.00 8.95 11.47
CA GLY A 16 -2.42 10.04 12.35
C GLY A 16 -1.48 11.24 12.24
N ALA A 17 -0.94 11.68 13.37
CA ALA A 17 0.05 12.75 13.42
C ALA A 17 1.47 12.30 13.08
N TYR A 18 1.69 10.99 12.98
CA TYR A 18 3.00 10.41 12.70
C TYR A 18 3.29 10.41 11.20
N ARG A 19 4.34 11.09 10.78
CA ARG A 19 4.72 11.23 9.38
C ARG A 19 5.88 10.32 9.02
N ILE A 20 5.74 9.58 7.91
CA ILE A 20 6.77 8.71 7.36
C ILE A 20 6.92 9.02 5.88
N GLY A 21 8.16 9.21 5.45
CA GLY A 21 8.48 9.43 4.04
C GLY A 21 8.10 10.83 3.54
N ALA A 22 8.31 11.04 2.26
CA ALA A 22 8.04 12.29 1.55
C ALA A 22 7.22 11.99 0.29
N ASP A 23 5.98 11.54 0.48
CA ASP A 23 5.14 11.00 -0.60
C ASP A 23 4.95 11.98 -1.76
N ALA A 24 4.71 13.26 -1.46
CA ALA A 24 4.54 14.27 -2.52
C ALA A 24 5.79 14.40 -3.41
N ASP A 25 6.98 14.31 -2.82
CA ASP A 25 8.22 14.40 -3.56
C ASP A 25 8.49 13.13 -4.36
N VAL A 26 8.24 11.96 -3.75
CA VAL A 26 8.43 10.65 -4.38
C VAL A 26 7.53 10.51 -5.62
N MET A 27 6.29 10.99 -5.55
CA MET A 27 5.33 10.89 -6.67
C MET A 27 5.84 11.52 -7.96
N ARG A 28 6.76 12.48 -7.89
CA ARG A 28 7.35 13.11 -9.08
C ARG A 28 8.31 12.20 -9.83
N SER A 29 8.79 11.14 -9.19
CA SER A 29 9.88 10.30 -9.71
C SER A 29 9.46 8.87 -10.00
N ILE A 30 8.20 8.49 -9.71
CA ILE A 30 7.72 7.12 -9.86
C ILE A 30 6.56 7.04 -10.86
N THR A 31 6.30 5.84 -11.35
CA THR A 31 5.20 5.53 -12.27
C THR A 31 4.15 4.64 -11.64
N SER A 32 4.49 3.94 -10.58
CA SER A 32 3.53 3.15 -9.78
C SER A 32 3.81 3.29 -8.29
N ALA A 33 2.75 3.27 -7.49
CA ALA A 33 2.82 3.43 -6.05
C ALA A 33 2.09 2.28 -5.35
N ASN A 34 2.70 1.73 -4.30
CA ASN A 34 2.06 0.74 -3.44
C ASN A 34 1.58 1.45 -2.18
N VAL A 35 0.28 1.60 -2.03
CA VAL A 35 -0.34 2.40 -0.97
C VAL A 35 -0.67 1.52 0.23
N ALA A 36 -0.14 1.88 1.40
CA ALA A 36 -0.42 1.18 2.65
C ALA A 36 -1.92 1.17 2.97
N CYS A 37 -2.39 0.08 3.54
CA CYS A 37 -3.81 -0.22 3.68
C CYS A 37 -4.30 -0.18 5.14
N GLY A 38 -3.58 0.50 6.02
CA GLY A 38 -4.03 0.80 7.38
C GLY A 38 -3.61 -0.17 8.47
N PHE A 39 -3.01 -1.31 8.13
CA PHE A 39 -2.61 -2.30 9.13
C PHE A 39 -1.17 -2.13 9.60
N HIS A 40 -0.21 -1.97 8.70
CA HIS A 40 1.18 -1.69 9.10
C HIS A 40 1.51 -0.20 9.08
N GLY A 41 0.71 0.58 8.40
CA GLY A 41 0.83 2.02 8.24
C GLY A 41 -0.36 2.55 7.46
N GLY A 42 -0.48 3.87 7.40
CA GLY A 42 -1.61 4.52 6.78
C GLY A 42 -2.86 4.55 7.66
N ASP A 43 -3.75 5.44 7.34
CA ASP A 43 -5.10 5.54 7.91
C ASP A 43 -6.05 6.02 6.80
N PRO A 44 -7.38 6.08 7.04
CA PRO A 44 -8.31 6.47 5.99
C PRO A 44 -8.01 7.83 5.33
N GLY A 45 -7.61 8.82 6.12
CA GLY A 45 -7.25 10.14 5.61
C GLY A 45 -5.96 10.13 4.80
N VAL A 46 -4.92 9.46 5.31
CA VAL A 46 -3.64 9.28 4.62
C VAL A 46 -3.85 8.52 3.30
N MET A 47 -4.69 7.49 3.33
CA MET A 47 -5.02 6.70 2.14
C MET A 47 -5.64 7.56 1.05
N ARG A 48 -6.62 8.37 1.39
CA ARG A 48 -7.29 9.28 0.44
C ARG A 48 -6.32 10.32 -0.11
N GLU A 49 -5.54 10.95 0.74
CA GLU A 49 -4.56 11.96 0.33
C GLU A 49 -3.51 11.35 -0.60
N THR A 50 -3.01 10.16 -0.27
CA THR A 50 -2.02 9.45 -1.09
C THR A 50 -2.57 9.09 -2.46
N VAL A 51 -3.81 8.62 -2.54
CA VAL A 51 -4.48 8.35 -3.82
C VAL A 51 -4.61 9.61 -4.66
N ARG A 52 -4.98 10.73 -4.03
CA ARG A 52 -5.06 12.02 -4.73
C ARG A 52 -3.72 12.50 -5.27
N LEU A 53 -2.64 12.34 -4.49
CA LEU A 53 -1.30 12.67 -4.94
C LEU A 53 -0.89 11.83 -6.16
N ALA A 54 -1.16 10.53 -6.11
CA ALA A 54 -0.89 9.62 -7.21
C ALA A 54 -1.70 9.99 -8.46
N LYS A 55 -2.98 10.27 -8.30
CA LYS A 55 -3.87 10.71 -9.40
C LYS A 55 -3.33 11.97 -10.07
N ASN A 56 -2.98 12.99 -9.28
CA ASN A 56 -2.49 14.25 -9.79
C ASN A 56 -1.14 14.12 -10.51
N ALA A 57 -0.34 13.16 -10.14
CA ALA A 57 0.96 12.86 -10.77
C ALA A 57 0.87 11.81 -11.88
N SER A 58 -0.32 11.31 -12.20
CA SER A 58 -0.55 10.23 -13.17
C SER A 58 0.22 8.95 -12.82
N VAL A 59 0.30 8.63 -11.54
CA VAL A 59 0.97 7.44 -10.99
C VAL A 59 -0.07 6.34 -10.79
N ALA A 60 0.22 5.13 -11.23
CA ALA A 60 -0.64 3.97 -11.00
C ALA A 60 -0.70 3.59 -9.53
N VAL A 61 -1.87 3.22 -9.03
CA VAL A 61 -2.10 2.88 -7.63
C VAL A 61 -2.27 1.38 -7.46
N GLY A 62 -1.50 0.80 -6.54
CA GLY A 62 -1.64 -0.58 -6.10
C GLY A 62 -1.79 -0.68 -4.60
N ALA A 63 -2.31 -1.80 -4.12
CA ALA A 63 -2.47 -2.06 -2.70
C ALA A 63 -1.18 -2.63 -2.09
N HIS A 64 -0.86 -2.16 -0.88
CA HIS A 64 0.32 -2.61 -0.13
C HIS A 64 -0.11 -3.12 1.25
N PRO A 65 -0.78 -4.30 1.29
CA PRO A 65 -1.27 -4.85 2.55
C PRO A 65 -0.15 -5.43 3.41
N GLY A 66 -0.29 -5.34 4.73
CA GLY A 66 0.62 -5.90 5.70
C GLY A 66 -0.12 -6.53 6.87
N PHE A 67 0.63 -7.11 7.80
CA PHE A 67 0.06 -7.59 9.06
C PHE A 67 -0.41 -6.40 9.93
N PRO A 68 -1.41 -6.61 10.81
CA PRO A 68 -1.93 -5.57 11.72
C PRO A 68 -0.93 -5.30 12.85
N ASP A 69 0.11 -4.56 12.54
CA ASP A 69 1.26 -4.31 13.40
C ASP A 69 1.83 -2.91 13.15
N LEU A 70 1.12 -1.89 13.60
CA LEU A 70 1.58 -0.51 13.46
C LEU A 70 2.90 -0.27 14.20
N VAL A 71 3.05 -0.82 15.40
CA VAL A 71 4.24 -0.65 16.23
C VAL A 71 5.48 -1.24 15.56
N GLY A 72 5.36 -2.45 15.02
CA GLY A 72 6.46 -3.12 14.30
C GLY A 72 6.48 -2.84 12.81
N PHE A 73 5.64 -1.94 12.33
CA PHE A 73 5.55 -1.56 10.91
C PHE A 73 5.32 -2.77 9.99
N GLY A 74 4.58 -3.77 10.47
CA GLY A 74 4.30 -4.99 9.71
C GLY A 74 5.51 -5.88 9.45
N ARG A 75 6.63 -5.62 10.10
CA ARG A 75 7.87 -6.40 9.89
C ARG A 75 8.05 -7.55 10.85
N ARG A 76 7.20 -7.64 11.87
CA ARG A 76 7.18 -8.78 12.80
C ARG A 76 6.29 -9.88 12.25
N GLU A 77 6.78 -11.12 12.29
CA GLU A 77 5.99 -12.26 11.87
C GLU A 77 4.84 -12.50 12.86
N LEU A 78 3.66 -12.76 12.33
CA LEU A 78 2.48 -13.12 13.10
C LEU A 78 2.07 -14.54 12.74
N LYS A 79 1.68 -15.32 13.74
CA LYS A 79 1.13 -16.65 13.51
C LYS A 79 -0.31 -16.49 13.02
N ALA A 80 -0.55 -16.88 11.77
CA ALA A 80 -1.85 -16.76 11.14
C ALA A 80 -2.10 -17.96 10.24
N THR A 81 -3.37 -18.39 10.19
CA THR A 81 -3.79 -19.45 9.25
C THR A 81 -3.89 -18.86 7.84
N PRO A 82 -3.86 -19.69 6.78
CA PRO A 82 -4.09 -19.21 5.41
C PRO A 82 -5.40 -18.44 5.26
N ARG A 83 -6.46 -18.87 5.94
CA ARG A 83 -7.76 -18.17 5.91
C ARG A 83 -7.69 -16.79 6.55
N GLU A 84 -7.01 -16.67 7.67
CA GLU A 84 -6.82 -15.39 8.33
C GLU A 84 -6.02 -14.43 7.45
N VAL A 85 -4.98 -14.92 6.77
CA VAL A 85 -4.20 -14.13 5.82
C VAL A 85 -5.07 -13.66 4.65
N GLU A 86 -5.86 -14.55 4.09
CA GLU A 86 -6.81 -14.23 3.02
C GLU A 86 -7.77 -13.10 3.45
N ASP A 87 -8.35 -13.23 4.63
CA ASP A 87 -9.31 -12.26 5.15
C ASP A 87 -8.67 -10.90 5.39
N LEU A 88 -7.47 -10.83 5.97
CA LEU A 88 -6.80 -9.56 6.22
C LEU A 88 -6.33 -8.88 4.93
N VAL A 89 -5.92 -9.64 3.93
CA VAL A 89 -5.52 -9.08 2.63
C VAL A 89 -6.75 -8.56 1.89
N LEU A 90 -7.83 -9.33 1.85
CA LEU A 90 -9.09 -8.93 1.23
C LEU A 90 -9.66 -7.64 1.85
N TYR A 91 -9.64 -7.56 3.18
CA TYR A 91 -10.08 -6.37 3.91
C TYR A 91 -9.29 -5.13 3.50
N GLN A 92 -7.98 -5.24 3.47
CA GLN A 92 -7.09 -4.13 3.15
C GLN A 92 -7.22 -3.67 1.69
N ILE A 93 -7.26 -4.61 0.76
CA ILE A 93 -7.47 -4.30 -0.66
C ILE A 93 -8.84 -3.64 -0.86
N GLY A 94 -9.89 -4.17 -0.22
CA GLY A 94 -11.23 -3.60 -0.30
C GLY A 94 -11.31 -2.18 0.22
N ALA A 95 -10.64 -1.90 1.33
CA ALA A 95 -10.58 -0.55 1.91
C ALA A 95 -9.92 0.45 0.94
N LEU A 96 -8.78 0.09 0.39
CA LEU A 96 -8.09 0.95 -0.58
C LEU A 96 -8.91 1.08 -1.87
N ALA A 97 -9.46 -0.01 -2.38
CA ALA A 97 -10.23 0.00 -3.61
C ALA A 97 -11.44 0.93 -3.52
N ALA A 98 -12.14 0.93 -2.39
CA ALA A 98 -13.29 1.82 -2.17
C ALA A 98 -12.87 3.30 -2.13
N ILE A 99 -11.79 3.61 -1.43
CA ILE A 99 -11.27 4.99 -1.34
C ILE A 99 -10.77 5.44 -2.71
N ALA A 100 -10.02 4.60 -3.42
CA ALA A 100 -9.52 4.90 -4.75
C ALA A 100 -10.67 5.11 -5.74
N ALA A 101 -11.69 4.28 -5.71
CA ALA A 101 -12.88 4.42 -6.56
C ALA A 101 -13.61 5.74 -6.33
N SER A 102 -13.69 6.21 -5.07
CA SER A 102 -14.29 7.51 -4.75
C SER A 102 -13.53 8.68 -5.37
N GLU A 103 -12.26 8.49 -5.70
CA GLU A 103 -11.42 9.47 -6.38
C GLU A 103 -11.29 9.19 -7.90
N GLY A 104 -12.01 8.20 -8.41
CA GLY A 104 -11.97 7.81 -9.82
C GLY A 104 -10.68 7.08 -10.23
N VAL A 105 -10.02 6.41 -9.30
CA VAL A 105 -8.75 5.71 -9.51
C VAL A 105 -8.94 4.20 -9.34
N PRO A 106 -8.56 3.37 -10.32
CA PRO A 106 -8.56 1.92 -10.16
C PRO A 106 -7.33 1.45 -9.36
N VAL A 107 -7.46 0.36 -8.63
CA VAL A 107 -6.33 -0.36 -8.04
C VAL A 107 -5.81 -1.34 -9.08
N SER A 108 -4.57 -1.17 -9.52
CA SER A 108 -4.02 -1.91 -10.67
C SER A 108 -3.13 -3.09 -10.29
N HIS A 109 -2.62 -3.14 -9.06
CA HIS A 109 -1.72 -4.20 -8.61
C HIS A 109 -1.73 -4.33 -7.09
N VAL A 110 -1.09 -5.38 -6.59
CA VAL A 110 -0.91 -5.66 -5.15
C VAL A 110 0.53 -6.03 -4.89
N LYS A 111 1.11 -5.46 -3.85
CA LYS A 111 2.44 -5.84 -3.34
C LYS A 111 2.35 -5.98 -1.82
N ALA A 112 2.56 -7.18 -1.30
CA ALA A 112 2.58 -7.44 0.14
C ALA A 112 3.75 -6.72 0.81
N HIS A 113 3.56 -6.31 2.08
CA HIS A 113 4.54 -5.57 2.86
C HIS A 113 5.21 -6.44 3.92
N GLY A 114 6.51 -6.24 4.12
CA GLY A 114 7.25 -6.70 5.29
C GLY A 114 7.17 -8.19 5.55
N ALA A 115 6.81 -8.57 6.77
CA ALA A 115 6.73 -9.97 7.20
C ALA A 115 5.72 -10.77 6.38
N LEU A 116 4.59 -10.17 5.98
CA LEU A 116 3.60 -10.83 5.11
C LEU A 116 4.24 -11.23 3.77
N TYR A 117 5.00 -10.33 3.16
CA TYR A 117 5.71 -10.63 1.92
C TYR A 117 6.71 -11.77 2.10
N ASN A 118 7.53 -11.71 3.14
CA ASN A 118 8.56 -12.71 3.40
C ASN A 118 7.97 -14.09 3.71
N MET A 119 6.90 -14.15 4.50
CA MET A 119 6.21 -15.40 4.81
C MET A 119 5.51 -15.98 3.58
N ALA A 120 4.89 -15.15 2.76
CA ALA A 120 4.25 -15.60 1.52
C ALA A 120 5.26 -16.17 0.52
N ALA A 121 6.49 -15.65 0.49
CA ALA A 121 7.55 -16.18 -0.37
C ALA A 121 8.05 -17.55 0.09
N ARG A 122 7.96 -17.86 1.39
CA ARG A 122 8.37 -19.15 1.97
C ARG A 122 7.26 -20.19 1.97
N ASP A 123 6.04 -19.76 2.22
CA ASP A 123 4.87 -20.62 2.41
C ASP A 123 3.82 -20.29 1.34
N ARG A 124 3.82 -21.10 0.30
CA ARG A 124 2.94 -20.91 -0.86
C ARG A 124 1.58 -21.59 -0.67
#